data_b321237c9074a16ec33e2a67dc171989
#
_entry.id   b321237c9074a16ec33e2a67dc171989
#
_cell.length_a   1.000
_cell.length_b   1.000
_cell.length_c   1.000
_cell.angle_alpha   90.00
_cell.angle_beta   90.00
_cell.angle_gamma   90.00
#
_symmetry.space_group_name_H-M   'P 1'
#
loop_
_entity.id
_entity.type
_entity.pdbx_description
1 polymer ?
#
loop_
_entity_poly.entity_id
_entity_poly.type
_entity_poly.pdbx_seq_one_letter_code
_entity_poly.pdbx_strand_id
1 'polypeptide(L)'
;MQWVKDLKWVHDVIPANTLLSVNEQDQFFASDQLGMKLRDYGAINGMIKNFGMSKDNISMSMMPGGEAGAFAQLGGGLYMFNPEATKEEIDAAIKWLEVTGFSDKTTPEALDTLKKNLTADAEAGRIVGPYGVPPIWANSERFEAEKKIRNELANVDLSLFEDYLNSGDKIIINPEPPINCQEMYKLIDNIIQAVWTDKNADPKALLDKAVEDFQRDYLDPYNAQN
;
A
#
# COMPACT_ATOMS: atom_id res chain seq x y z
N MET A 1 -9.60 18.66 -2.75
CA MET A 1 -8.87 19.36 -1.66
C MET A 1 -9.78 20.03 -0.61
N GLN A 2 -10.98 20.53 -0.96
CA GLN A 2 -11.88 21.10 0.06
C GLN A 2 -12.22 20.09 1.16
N TRP A 3 -12.61 18.87 0.80
CA TRP A 3 -12.87 17.80 1.77
C TRP A 3 -11.68 17.53 2.72
N VAL A 4 -10.44 17.54 2.19
CA VAL A 4 -9.23 17.37 3.02
C VAL A 4 -9.09 18.47 4.07
N LYS A 5 -9.39 19.74 3.69
CA LYS A 5 -9.43 20.87 4.61
C LYS A 5 -10.53 20.70 5.67
N ASP A 6 -11.71 20.24 5.25
CA ASP A 6 -12.87 20.06 6.13
C ASP A 6 -12.62 18.98 7.21
N LEU A 7 -11.83 17.94 6.93
CA LEU A 7 -11.39 16.97 7.93
C LEU A 7 -10.77 17.63 9.17
N LYS A 8 -9.99 18.71 8.96
CA LYS A 8 -9.36 19.48 10.06
C LYS A 8 -10.32 20.47 10.69
N TRP A 9 -10.93 21.33 9.88
CA TRP A 9 -11.56 22.56 10.37
C TRP A 9 -13.07 22.46 10.60
N VAL A 10 -13.71 21.44 10.03
CA VAL A 10 -15.16 21.17 10.18
C VAL A 10 -15.38 19.93 11.05
N HIS A 11 -14.64 18.86 10.78
CA HIS A 11 -14.86 17.57 11.45
C HIS A 11 -13.93 17.33 12.63
N ASP A 12 -12.84 18.09 12.74
CA ASP A 12 -11.84 17.99 13.84
C ASP A 12 -11.30 16.56 14.05
N VAL A 13 -11.05 15.84 12.93
CA VAL A 13 -10.57 14.44 12.94
C VAL A 13 -9.10 14.31 12.58
N ILE A 14 -8.41 15.42 12.31
CA ILE A 14 -6.98 15.43 11.99
C ILE A 14 -6.18 15.82 13.26
N PRO A 15 -5.10 15.09 13.60
CA PRO A 15 -4.25 15.42 14.75
C PRO A 15 -3.75 16.87 14.73
N ALA A 16 -3.46 17.41 15.91
CA ALA A 16 -2.89 18.76 16.03
C ALA A 16 -1.54 18.85 15.31
N ASN A 17 -0.67 17.85 15.48
CA ASN A 17 0.58 17.72 14.71
C ASN A 17 0.30 17.05 13.37
N THR A 18 0.44 17.77 12.29
CA THR A 18 0.24 17.30 10.91
C THR A 18 1.54 16.93 10.19
N LEU A 19 2.69 17.10 10.84
CA LEU A 19 4.03 16.86 10.28
C LEU A 19 4.61 15.51 10.75
N LEU A 20 3.76 14.55 11.03
CA LEU A 20 4.19 13.22 11.46
C LEU A 20 4.82 12.45 10.30
N SER A 21 6.01 11.92 10.53
CA SER A 21 6.59 10.90 9.66
C SER A 21 5.73 9.63 9.63
N VAL A 22 5.89 8.81 8.60
CA VAL A 22 5.16 7.53 8.49
C VAL A 22 5.36 6.66 9.74
N ASN A 23 6.58 6.64 10.29
CA ASN A 23 6.91 5.85 11.48
C ASN A 23 6.21 6.38 12.75
N GLU A 24 6.14 7.70 12.93
CA GLU A 24 5.39 8.31 14.03
C GLU A 24 3.88 8.08 13.90
N GLN A 25 3.35 8.12 12.67
CA GLN A 25 1.96 7.75 12.42
C GLN A 25 1.69 6.28 12.74
N ASP A 26 2.60 5.35 12.39
CA ASP A 26 2.49 3.93 12.75
C ASP A 26 2.50 3.74 14.27
N GLN A 27 3.35 4.48 14.99
CA GLN A 27 3.41 4.46 16.45
C GLN A 27 2.13 5.01 17.09
N PHE A 28 1.59 6.12 16.57
CA PHE A 28 0.36 6.73 17.09
C PHE A 28 -0.85 5.82 16.86
N PHE A 29 -0.91 5.17 15.69
CA PHE A 29 -1.95 4.19 15.41
C PHE A 29 -1.83 2.97 16.35
N ALA A 30 -0.63 2.43 16.50
CA ALA A 30 -0.38 1.28 17.37
C ALA A 30 -0.65 1.56 18.86
N SER A 31 -0.62 2.82 19.29
CA SER A 31 -0.91 3.26 20.67
C SER A 31 -2.30 3.83 20.86
N ASP A 32 -3.25 3.55 19.95
CA ASP A 32 -4.64 3.98 20.00
C ASP A 32 -4.85 5.52 19.99
N GLN A 33 -3.83 6.29 19.55
CA GLN A 33 -3.92 7.74 19.39
C GLN A 33 -4.50 8.16 18.02
N LEU A 34 -4.53 7.24 17.06
CA LEU A 34 -5.22 7.38 15.78
C LEU A 34 -6.22 6.24 15.64
N GLY A 35 -7.48 6.56 15.45
CA GLY A 35 -8.54 5.57 15.22
C GLY A 35 -8.55 5.04 13.78
N MET A 36 -7.93 5.76 12.82
CA MET A 36 -7.91 5.40 11.42
C MET A 36 -6.65 5.92 10.74
N LYS A 37 -6.14 5.14 9.78
CA LYS A 37 -4.93 5.48 9.03
C LYS A 37 -4.97 4.86 7.63
N LEU A 38 -4.49 5.60 6.63
CA LEU A 38 -4.21 5.03 5.30
C LEU A 38 -2.83 4.37 5.32
N ARG A 39 -2.79 3.09 5.01
CA ARG A 39 -1.54 2.32 5.03
C ARG A 39 -1.64 1.08 4.15
N ASP A 40 -0.53 0.58 3.68
CA ASP A 40 -0.46 -0.72 3.02
C ASP A 40 -0.57 -1.88 4.04
N TYR A 41 -1.12 -2.99 3.59
CA TYR A 41 -1.29 -4.18 4.44
C TYR A 41 0.04 -4.68 5.02
N GLY A 42 1.13 -4.60 4.26
CA GLY A 42 2.44 -5.12 4.69
C GLY A 42 2.99 -4.45 5.95
N ALA A 43 2.54 -3.24 6.27
CA ALA A 43 2.98 -2.51 7.46
C ALA A 43 2.43 -3.06 8.78
N ILE A 44 1.33 -3.81 8.78
CA ILE A 44 0.62 -4.23 10.00
C ILE A 44 1.55 -5.04 10.92
N ASN A 45 2.22 -6.05 10.39
CA ASN A 45 3.14 -6.86 11.18
C ASN A 45 4.37 -6.08 11.67
N GLY A 46 4.74 -5.01 10.95
CA GLY A 46 5.73 -4.06 11.42
C GLY A 46 5.27 -3.28 12.64
N MET A 47 4.01 -2.82 12.66
CA MET A 47 3.43 -2.11 13.80
C MET A 47 3.30 -3.02 15.03
N ILE A 48 2.89 -4.28 14.85
CA ILE A 48 2.85 -5.26 15.94
C ILE A 48 4.25 -5.49 16.51
N LYS A 49 5.24 -5.74 15.66
CA LYS A 49 6.60 -6.04 16.08
C LYS A 49 7.31 -4.87 16.74
N ASN A 50 7.19 -3.67 16.17
CA ASN A 50 8.00 -2.52 16.55
C ASN A 50 7.33 -1.65 17.62
N PHE A 51 6.01 -1.64 17.67
CA PHE A 51 5.24 -0.76 18.56
C PHE A 51 4.27 -1.49 19.49
N GLY A 52 4.25 -2.84 19.47
CA GLY A 52 3.43 -3.63 20.38
C GLY A 52 1.92 -3.53 20.11
N MET A 53 1.51 -3.20 18.89
CA MET A 53 0.10 -3.15 18.52
C MET A 53 -0.58 -4.51 18.74
N SER A 54 -1.78 -4.51 19.30
CA SER A 54 -2.57 -5.73 19.40
C SER A 54 -3.16 -6.12 18.04
N LYS A 55 -3.00 -7.38 17.65
CA LYS A 55 -3.62 -7.92 16.44
C LYS A 55 -5.15 -7.98 16.52
N ASP A 56 -5.71 -7.96 17.73
CA ASP A 56 -7.15 -8.08 17.97
C ASP A 56 -7.87 -6.73 17.88
N ASN A 57 -7.12 -5.62 17.79
CA ASN A 57 -7.65 -4.25 17.73
C ASN A 57 -7.57 -3.64 16.32
N ILE A 58 -7.38 -4.46 15.30
CA ILE A 58 -7.24 -3.95 13.94
C ILE A 58 -8.29 -4.54 13.00
N SER A 59 -8.79 -3.70 12.12
CA SER A 59 -9.57 -4.08 10.95
C SER A 59 -9.02 -3.40 9.70
N MET A 60 -9.39 -3.89 8.54
CA MET A 60 -9.06 -3.25 7.28
C MET A 60 -10.30 -3.05 6.45
N SER A 61 -10.39 -1.89 5.83
CA SER A 61 -11.45 -1.53 4.92
C SER A 61 -10.88 -1.13 3.57
N MET A 62 -11.73 -1.11 2.59
CA MET A 62 -11.44 -0.60 1.26
C MET A 62 -11.06 0.88 1.33
N MET A 63 -10.24 1.32 0.39
CA MET A 63 -9.94 2.74 0.19
C MET A 63 -11.25 3.52 -0.04
N PRO A 64 -11.50 4.62 0.68
CA PRO A 64 -12.71 5.41 0.47
C PRO A 64 -12.81 5.92 -0.96
N GLY A 65 -13.99 5.79 -1.56
CA GLY A 65 -14.29 6.29 -2.89
C GLY A 65 -15.09 7.59 -2.86
N GLY A 66 -14.94 8.39 -3.92
CA GLY A 66 -15.78 9.53 -4.22
C GLY A 66 -16.70 9.27 -5.43
N GLU A 67 -17.28 10.34 -6.00
CA GLU A 67 -18.11 10.23 -7.22
C GLU A 67 -17.35 9.62 -8.41
N ALA A 68 -16.04 9.84 -8.50
CA ALA A 68 -15.18 9.27 -9.55
C ALA A 68 -14.79 7.82 -9.32
N GLY A 69 -15.09 7.25 -8.16
CA GLY A 69 -14.71 5.90 -7.77
C GLY A 69 -13.72 5.85 -6.60
N ALA A 70 -13.33 4.63 -6.23
CA ALA A 70 -12.26 4.36 -5.29
C ALA A 70 -10.98 4.00 -6.06
N PHE A 71 -9.87 4.64 -5.73
CA PHE A 71 -8.60 4.45 -6.43
C PHE A 71 -7.53 3.97 -5.47
N ALA A 72 -6.69 3.07 -5.95
CA ALA A 72 -5.47 2.68 -5.27
C ALA A 72 -4.30 2.70 -6.25
N GLN A 73 -3.13 3.07 -5.75
CA GLN A 73 -1.90 3.00 -6.51
C GLN A 73 -1.37 1.58 -6.51
N LEU A 74 -1.01 1.07 -7.69
CA LEU A 74 -0.26 -0.16 -7.81
C LEU A 74 1.23 0.15 -7.61
N GLY A 75 1.80 -0.40 -6.56
CA GLY A 75 3.25 -0.45 -6.34
C GLY A 75 3.76 -1.87 -6.49
N GLY A 76 5.05 -2.01 -6.78
CA GLY A 76 5.69 -3.33 -6.87
C GLY A 76 7.15 -3.23 -7.28
N GLY A 77 7.89 -4.33 -7.09
CA GLY A 77 9.24 -4.52 -7.61
C GLY A 77 9.19 -5.12 -9.00
N LEU A 78 10.09 -4.68 -9.86
CA LEU A 78 10.34 -5.27 -11.17
C LEU A 78 11.74 -5.88 -11.19
N TYR A 79 11.85 -7.11 -11.68
CA TYR A 79 13.13 -7.71 -11.98
C TYR A 79 13.47 -7.46 -13.45
N MET A 80 14.59 -6.81 -13.69
CA MET A 80 15.08 -6.51 -15.02
C MET A 80 16.39 -7.24 -15.25
N PHE A 81 16.56 -7.80 -16.46
CA PHE A 81 17.80 -8.40 -16.87
C PHE A 81 18.66 -7.38 -17.63
N ASN A 82 19.98 -7.50 -17.49
CA ASN A 82 20.88 -6.73 -18.33
C ASN A 82 20.60 -7.09 -19.81
N PRO A 83 20.42 -6.10 -20.71
CA PRO A 83 20.17 -6.37 -22.12
C PRO A 83 21.27 -7.20 -22.80
N GLU A 84 22.50 -7.17 -22.26
CA GLU A 84 23.63 -7.93 -22.75
C GLU A 84 23.82 -9.29 -22.08
N ALA A 85 22.91 -9.66 -21.14
CA ALA A 85 22.99 -10.95 -20.47
C ALA A 85 22.77 -12.10 -21.46
N THR A 86 23.61 -13.12 -21.34
CA THR A 86 23.45 -14.34 -22.09
C THR A 86 22.20 -15.11 -21.68
N LYS A 87 21.76 -16.02 -22.51
CA LYS A 87 20.61 -16.88 -22.19
C LYS A 87 20.88 -17.70 -20.92
N GLU A 88 22.07 -18.20 -20.72
CA GLU A 88 22.49 -18.97 -19.56
C GLU A 88 22.42 -18.15 -18.27
N GLU A 89 22.82 -16.89 -18.32
CA GLU A 89 22.74 -15.97 -17.18
C GLU A 89 21.27 -15.65 -16.83
N ILE A 90 20.43 -15.43 -17.85
CA ILE A 90 18.98 -15.22 -17.65
C ILE A 90 18.34 -16.47 -17.06
N ASP A 91 18.62 -17.67 -17.60
CA ASP A 91 18.07 -18.93 -17.10
C ASP A 91 18.51 -19.18 -15.63
N ALA A 92 19.76 -18.85 -15.29
CA ALA A 92 20.25 -18.94 -13.90
C ALA A 92 19.52 -17.95 -12.96
N ALA A 93 19.31 -16.72 -13.41
CA ALA A 93 18.58 -15.71 -12.64
C ALA A 93 17.10 -16.10 -12.44
N ILE A 94 16.43 -16.63 -13.48
CA ILE A 94 15.06 -17.16 -13.36
C ILE A 94 15.03 -18.31 -12.35
N LYS A 95 16.02 -19.21 -12.41
CA LYS A 95 16.11 -20.31 -11.45
C LYS A 95 16.27 -19.83 -10.01
N TRP A 96 17.05 -18.78 -9.81
CA TRP A 96 17.19 -18.15 -8.49
C TRP A 96 15.85 -17.52 -8.03
N LEU A 97 15.12 -16.84 -8.92
CA LEU A 97 13.81 -16.30 -8.62
C LEU A 97 12.83 -17.41 -8.21
N GLU A 98 12.81 -18.54 -8.92
CA GLU A 98 11.98 -19.71 -8.54
C GLU A 98 12.29 -20.19 -7.10
N VAL A 99 13.58 -20.29 -6.74
CA VAL A 99 14.01 -20.71 -5.41
C VAL A 99 13.61 -19.69 -4.32
N THR A 100 13.60 -18.41 -4.65
CA THR A 100 13.22 -17.34 -3.72
C THR A 100 11.70 -17.12 -3.62
N GLY A 101 10.91 -17.93 -4.31
CA GLY A 101 9.45 -17.92 -4.20
C GLY A 101 8.70 -17.28 -5.37
N PHE A 102 9.40 -16.73 -6.36
CA PHE A 102 8.81 -16.18 -7.57
C PHE A 102 8.63 -17.26 -8.64
N SER A 103 7.78 -18.25 -8.37
CA SER A 103 7.41 -19.30 -9.32
C SER A 103 5.90 -19.45 -9.35
N ASP A 104 5.34 -19.73 -10.51
CA ASP A 104 3.93 -20.09 -10.66
C ASP A 104 3.65 -21.55 -10.27
N LYS A 105 4.72 -22.35 -10.10
CA LYS A 105 4.62 -23.77 -9.77
C LYS A 105 4.32 -23.98 -8.29
N THR A 106 3.38 -24.85 -8.03
CA THR A 106 3.07 -25.33 -6.69
C THR A 106 3.85 -26.62 -6.43
N THR A 107 4.72 -26.62 -5.44
CA THR A 107 5.38 -27.83 -4.96
C THR A 107 5.02 -28.11 -3.51
N PRO A 108 4.95 -29.39 -3.08
CA PRO A 108 4.69 -29.74 -1.69
C PRO A 108 5.68 -29.05 -0.72
N GLU A 109 6.95 -28.95 -1.08
CA GLU A 109 8.01 -28.33 -0.29
C GLU A 109 7.79 -26.82 -0.13
N ALA A 110 7.34 -26.13 -1.18
CA ALA A 110 7.04 -24.71 -1.11
C ALA A 110 5.85 -24.45 -0.17
N LEU A 111 4.80 -25.27 -0.26
CA LEU A 111 3.64 -25.14 0.62
C LEU A 111 3.96 -25.52 2.09
N ASP A 112 4.80 -26.52 2.31
CA ASP A 112 5.27 -26.87 3.66
C ASP A 112 6.11 -25.74 4.27
N THR A 113 6.99 -25.14 3.48
CA THR A 113 7.78 -23.96 3.90
C THR A 113 6.89 -22.77 4.22
N LEU A 114 5.90 -22.48 3.39
CA LEU A 114 4.91 -21.44 3.67
C LEU A 114 4.18 -21.70 4.98
N LYS A 115 3.70 -22.93 5.19
CA LYS A 115 3.00 -23.32 6.41
C LYS A 115 3.86 -23.14 7.65
N LYS A 116 5.12 -23.57 7.61
CA LYS A 116 6.09 -23.38 8.72
C LYS A 116 6.31 -21.90 9.01
N ASN A 117 6.51 -21.07 7.99
CA ASN A 117 6.73 -19.65 8.18
C ASN A 117 5.50 -18.96 8.79
N LEU A 118 4.30 -19.27 8.29
CA LEU A 118 3.06 -18.70 8.84
C LEU A 118 2.79 -19.16 10.28
N THR A 119 3.13 -20.42 10.61
CA THR A 119 3.02 -20.90 11.98
C THR A 119 3.98 -20.14 12.91
N ALA A 120 5.24 -19.94 12.49
CA ALA A 120 6.21 -19.16 13.25
C ALA A 120 5.78 -17.67 13.38
N ASP A 121 5.13 -17.11 12.36
CA ASP A 121 4.55 -15.78 12.41
C ASP A 121 3.42 -15.69 13.44
N ALA A 122 2.53 -16.66 13.46
CA ALA A 122 1.45 -16.73 14.44
C ALA A 122 1.97 -16.87 15.88
N GLU A 123 2.96 -17.74 16.11
CA GLU A 123 3.62 -17.94 17.40
C GLU A 123 4.34 -16.68 17.89
N ALA A 124 4.86 -15.86 16.95
CA ALA A 124 5.47 -14.57 17.25
C ALA A 124 4.44 -13.42 17.42
N GLY A 125 3.14 -13.72 17.48
CA GLY A 125 2.06 -12.75 17.67
C GLY A 125 1.74 -11.90 16.42
N ARG A 126 2.31 -12.24 15.28
CA ARG A 126 2.02 -11.55 14.01
C ARG A 126 0.68 -12.00 13.42
N ILE A 127 0.06 -11.14 12.62
CA ILE A 127 -1.17 -11.48 11.89
C ILE A 127 -0.84 -12.49 10.79
N VAL A 128 -1.59 -13.57 10.81
CA VAL A 128 -1.69 -14.56 9.74
C VAL A 128 -3.15 -14.65 9.32
N GLY A 129 -3.41 -14.74 8.04
CA GLY A 129 -4.75 -14.97 7.51
C GLY A 129 -5.06 -14.13 6.30
N PRO A 130 -5.47 -12.85 6.40
CA PRO A 130 -5.90 -12.12 5.23
C PRO A 130 -4.83 -12.13 4.13
N TYR A 131 -5.22 -12.46 2.92
CA TYR A 131 -4.32 -12.40 1.77
C TYR A 131 -4.27 -10.95 1.28
N GLY A 132 -3.29 -10.20 1.78
CA GLY A 132 -3.25 -8.74 1.66
C GLY A 132 -2.65 -8.18 0.38
N VAL A 133 -2.18 -9.05 -0.53
CA VAL A 133 -1.55 -8.61 -1.78
C VAL A 133 -2.25 -9.26 -2.95
N PRO A 134 -2.68 -8.50 -3.98
CA PRO A 134 -3.19 -9.11 -5.21
C PRO A 134 -2.16 -10.10 -5.76
N PRO A 135 -2.54 -11.33 -6.05
CA PRO A 135 -1.61 -12.32 -6.56
C PRO A 135 -1.16 -11.95 -7.97
N ILE A 136 0.11 -12.13 -8.25
CA ILE A 136 0.63 -12.00 -9.62
C ILE A 136 0.02 -13.09 -10.52
N TRP A 137 -0.26 -14.25 -9.94
CA TRP A 137 -0.84 -15.42 -10.63
C TRP A 137 -2.30 -15.62 -10.21
N ALA A 138 -3.17 -14.67 -10.53
CA ALA A 138 -4.60 -14.81 -10.30
C ALA A 138 -5.11 -16.10 -11.01
N ASN A 139 -5.95 -16.87 -10.32
CA ASN A 139 -6.48 -18.15 -10.77
C ASN A 139 -5.43 -19.27 -10.96
N SER A 140 -4.25 -19.15 -10.39
CA SER A 140 -3.27 -20.25 -10.40
C SER A 140 -3.56 -21.25 -9.29
N GLU A 141 -3.19 -22.52 -9.53
CA GLU A 141 -3.25 -23.58 -8.52
C GLU A 141 -2.48 -23.18 -7.25
N ARG A 142 -1.34 -22.53 -7.43
CA ARG A 142 -0.52 -22.02 -6.34
C ARG A 142 -1.26 -21.01 -5.47
N PHE A 143 -1.92 -20.04 -6.09
CA PHE A 143 -2.68 -19.03 -5.36
C PHE A 143 -3.77 -19.65 -4.46
N GLU A 144 -4.54 -20.57 -5.00
CA GLU A 144 -5.60 -21.23 -4.24
C GLU A 144 -5.04 -22.11 -3.11
N ALA A 145 -3.92 -22.80 -3.34
CA ALA A 145 -3.27 -23.61 -2.32
C ALA A 145 -2.70 -22.75 -1.17
N GLU A 146 -2.05 -21.62 -1.51
CA GLU A 146 -1.54 -20.67 -0.50
C GLU A 146 -2.68 -20.00 0.27
N LYS A 147 -3.73 -19.58 -0.39
CA LYS A 147 -4.94 -19.01 0.23
C LYS A 147 -5.58 -19.96 1.23
N LYS A 148 -5.67 -21.23 0.86
CA LYS A 148 -6.20 -22.26 1.76
C LYS A 148 -5.35 -22.37 3.05
N ILE A 149 -4.04 -22.47 2.92
CA ILE A 149 -3.11 -22.55 4.08
C ILE A 149 -3.24 -21.30 4.96
N ARG A 150 -3.31 -20.11 4.38
CA ARG A 150 -3.46 -18.87 5.12
C ARG A 150 -4.78 -18.79 5.88
N ASN A 151 -5.87 -19.25 5.27
CA ASN A 151 -7.18 -19.29 5.91
C ASN A 151 -7.22 -20.33 7.06
N GLU A 152 -6.58 -21.49 6.88
CA GLU A 152 -6.48 -22.51 7.92
C GLU A 152 -5.66 -22.06 9.15
N LEU A 153 -4.66 -21.22 8.93
CA LEU A 153 -3.79 -20.70 9.98
C LEU A 153 -4.17 -19.30 10.47
N ALA A 154 -5.29 -18.77 10.00
CA ALA A 154 -5.74 -17.44 10.38
C ALA A 154 -5.87 -17.31 11.91
N ASN A 155 -5.24 -16.27 12.46
CA ASN A 155 -5.22 -15.98 13.89
C ASN A 155 -5.90 -14.65 14.25
N VAL A 156 -6.71 -14.14 13.33
CA VAL A 156 -7.55 -12.94 13.48
C VAL A 156 -8.97 -13.26 13.02
N ASP A 157 -9.92 -12.44 13.45
CA ASP A 157 -11.29 -12.52 12.93
C ASP A 157 -11.32 -11.98 11.49
N LEU A 158 -11.45 -12.87 10.51
CA LEU A 158 -11.46 -12.50 9.10
C LEU A 158 -12.63 -11.59 8.72
N SER A 159 -13.72 -11.57 9.51
CA SER A 159 -14.85 -10.66 9.26
C SER A 159 -14.44 -9.18 9.37
N LEU A 160 -13.43 -8.86 10.18
CA LEU A 160 -12.87 -7.51 10.31
C LEU A 160 -12.08 -7.06 9.06
N PHE A 161 -11.82 -7.97 8.14
CA PHE A 161 -11.07 -7.75 6.89
C PHE A 161 -11.95 -7.96 5.64
N GLU A 162 -13.22 -8.29 5.82
CA GLU A 162 -14.11 -8.70 4.72
C GLU A 162 -14.25 -7.60 3.66
N ASP A 163 -14.44 -6.35 4.06
CA ASP A 163 -14.55 -5.22 3.11
C ASP A 163 -13.28 -5.06 2.28
N TYR A 164 -12.11 -5.20 2.90
CA TYR A 164 -10.83 -5.18 2.21
C TYR A 164 -10.65 -6.38 1.26
N LEU A 165 -10.95 -7.59 1.73
CA LEU A 165 -10.79 -8.82 0.95
C LEU A 165 -11.70 -8.87 -0.28
N ASN A 166 -12.89 -8.24 -0.18
CA ASN A 166 -13.88 -8.18 -1.25
C ASN A 166 -13.82 -6.86 -2.06
N SER A 167 -12.71 -6.12 -1.95
CA SER A 167 -12.58 -4.82 -2.62
C SER A 167 -12.14 -4.90 -4.09
N GLY A 168 -11.64 -6.04 -4.55
CA GLY A 168 -10.93 -6.16 -5.84
C GLY A 168 -11.68 -5.60 -7.05
N ASP A 169 -12.98 -5.84 -7.13
CA ASP A 169 -13.82 -5.35 -8.23
C ASP A 169 -14.30 -3.89 -8.04
N LYS A 170 -14.06 -3.31 -6.88
CA LYS A 170 -14.54 -1.98 -6.50
C LYS A 170 -13.47 -0.90 -6.55
N ILE A 171 -12.20 -1.31 -6.59
CA ILE A 171 -11.05 -0.40 -6.60
C ILE A 171 -10.46 -0.32 -8.00
N ILE A 172 -10.28 0.90 -8.49
CA ILE A 172 -9.54 1.17 -9.72
C ILE A 172 -8.06 1.25 -9.35
N ILE A 173 -7.28 0.29 -9.84
CA ILE A 173 -5.84 0.22 -9.58
C ILE A 173 -5.09 0.86 -10.74
N ASN A 174 -4.30 1.88 -10.44
CA ASN A 174 -3.47 2.56 -11.44
C ASN A 174 -1.99 2.52 -11.02
N PRO A 175 -1.07 2.37 -11.99
CA PRO A 175 0.34 2.58 -11.72
C PRO A 175 0.63 4.06 -11.44
N GLU A 176 1.78 4.33 -10.87
CA GLU A 176 2.31 5.69 -10.74
C GLU A 176 2.44 6.36 -12.13
N PRO A 177 2.08 7.65 -12.26
CA PRO A 177 2.37 8.38 -13.49
C PRO A 177 3.88 8.35 -13.81
N PRO A 178 4.28 8.13 -15.06
CA PRO A 178 5.70 7.89 -15.38
C PRO A 178 6.58 9.14 -15.33
N ILE A 179 5.99 10.35 -15.22
CA ILE A 179 6.72 11.62 -15.32
C ILE A 179 6.73 12.35 -13.99
N ASN A 180 7.91 12.47 -13.37
CA ASN A 180 8.17 13.30 -12.20
C ASN A 180 7.14 13.18 -11.05
N CYS A 181 6.58 11.98 -10.83
CA CYS A 181 5.53 11.76 -9.83
C CYS A 181 5.98 12.15 -8.42
N GLN A 182 7.26 12.02 -8.07
CA GLN A 182 7.79 12.42 -6.77
C GLN A 182 7.70 13.94 -6.55
N GLU A 183 7.89 14.74 -7.59
CA GLU A 183 7.71 16.19 -7.50
C GLU A 183 6.22 16.56 -7.40
N MET A 184 5.35 15.82 -8.09
CA MET A 184 3.90 16.00 -7.93
C MET A 184 3.46 15.68 -6.48
N TYR A 185 4.00 14.64 -5.86
CA TYR A 185 3.69 14.31 -4.46
C TYR A 185 4.12 15.42 -3.51
N LYS A 186 5.29 16.03 -3.72
CA LYS A 186 5.73 17.18 -2.90
C LYS A 186 4.79 18.38 -3.03
N LEU A 187 4.29 18.66 -4.23
CA LEU A 187 3.32 19.74 -4.43
C LEU A 187 2.01 19.45 -3.70
N ILE A 188 1.49 18.22 -3.80
CA ILE A 188 0.28 17.80 -3.09
C ILE A 188 0.47 17.88 -1.58
N ASP A 189 1.61 17.42 -1.07
CA ASP A 189 1.96 17.45 0.34
C ASP A 189 1.98 18.88 0.89
N ASN A 190 2.61 19.81 0.16
CA ASN A 190 2.61 21.23 0.51
C ASN A 190 1.20 21.83 0.55
N ILE A 191 0.31 21.44 -0.37
CA ILE A 191 -1.09 21.90 -0.37
C ILE A 191 -1.82 21.34 0.85
N ILE A 192 -1.66 20.06 1.15
CA ILE A 192 -2.29 19.43 2.32
C ILE A 192 -1.83 20.12 3.60
N GLN A 193 -0.54 20.36 3.75
CA GLN A 193 0.00 21.10 4.90
C GLN A 193 -0.56 22.52 5.00
N ALA A 194 -0.62 23.25 3.88
CA ALA A 194 -1.17 24.60 3.86
C ALA A 194 -2.64 24.64 4.32
N VAL A 195 -3.49 23.74 3.81
CA VAL A 195 -4.91 23.71 4.17
C VAL A 195 -5.17 23.19 5.59
N TRP A 196 -4.23 22.45 6.18
CA TRP A 196 -4.34 21.99 7.58
C TRP A 196 -3.72 22.94 8.60
N THR A 197 -2.85 23.87 8.18
CA THR A 197 -2.22 24.85 9.06
C THR A 197 -2.86 26.23 8.99
N ASP A 198 -3.49 26.58 7.88
CA ASP A 198 -4.21 27.85 7.71
C ASP A 198 -5.69 27.60 7.34
N LYS A 199 -6.57 27.98 8.28
CA LYS A 199 -8.02 27.88 8.07
C LYS A 199 -8.52 28.72 6.88
N ASN A 200 -7.81 29.78 6.51
CA ASN A 200 -8.19 30.69 5.43
C ASN A 200 -7.57 30.29 4.07
N ALA A 201 -6.69 29.29 4.03
CA ALA A 201 -6.12 28.80 2.78
C ALA A 201 -7.22 28.42 1.78
N ASP A 202 -7.08 28.84 0.53
CA ASP A 202 -7.99 28.44 -0.56
C ASP A 202 -7.47 27.19 -1.25
N PRO A 203 -8.10 26.01 -1.02
CA PRO A 203 -7.62 24.75 -1.59
C PRO A 203 -7.64 24.72 -3.12
N LYS A 204 -8.58 25.47 -3.74
CA LYS A 204 -8.67 25.54 -5.20
C LYS A 204 -7.54 26.37 -5.78
N ALA A 205 -7.29 27.56 -5.25
CA ALA A 205 -6.24 28.43 -5.72
C ALA A 205 -4.84 27.76 -5.56
N LEU A 206 -4.61 27.06 -4.45
CA LEU A 206 -3.37 26.31 -4.22
C LEU A 206 -3.20 25.17 -5.23
N LEU A 207 -4.28 24.44 -5.53
CA LEU A 207 -4.22 23.35 -6.50
C LEU A 207 -4.02 23.85 -7.92
N ASP A 208 -4.76 24.90 -8.33
CA ASP A 208 -4.61 25.52 -9.65
C ASP A 208 -3.19 25.97 -9.89
N LYS A 209 -2.60 26.68 -8.89
CA LYS A 209 -1.18 27.09 -8.97
C LYS A 209 -0.22 25.90 -9.08
N ALA A 210 -0.43 24.85 -8.31
CA ALA A 210 0.42 23.67 -8.38
C ALA A 210 0.36 22.97 -9.74
N VAL A 211 -0.83 22.92 -10.35
CA VAL A 211 -1.03 22.38 -11.71
C VAL A 211 -0.27 23.23 -12.74
N GLU A 212 -0.39 24.57 -12.67
CA GLU A 212 0.34 25.47 -13.57
C GLU A 212 1.86 25.31 -13.41
N ASP A 213 2.37 25.29 -12.18
CA ASP A 213 3.79 25.11 -11.90
C ASP A 213 4.29 23.75 -12.40
N PHE A 214 3.56 22.65 -12.13
CA PHE A 214 3.94 21.32 -12.57
C PHE A 214 3.93 21.17 -14.09
N GLN A 215 2.93 21.75 -14.76
CA GLN A 215 2.86 21.77 -16.21
C GLN A 215 4.08 22.46 -16.81
N ARG A 216 4.38 23.69 -16.34
CA ARG A 216 5.48 24.51 -16.86
C ARG A 216 6.86 23.89 -16.58
N ASP A 217 7.08 23.40 -15.36
CA ASP A 217 8.42 23.03 -14.88
C ASP A 217 8.79 21.58 -15.24
N TYR A 218 7.80 20.69 -15.44
CA TYR A 218 8.03 19.27 -15.65
C TYR A 218 7.40 18.71 -16.95
N LEU A 219 6.14 19.00 -17.22
CA LEU A 219 5.45 18.38 -18.37
C LEU A 219 5.84 19.04 -19.71
N ASP A 220 5.89 20.36 -19.77
CA ASP A 220 6.27 21.07 -21.00
C ASP A 220 7.70 20.74 -21.45
N PRO A 221 8.72 20.73 -20.56
CA PRO A 221 10.07 20.28 -20.92
C PRO A 221 10.15 18.84 -21.37
N TYR A 222 9.37 17.94 -20.74
CA TYR A 222 9.32 16.53 -21.15
C TYR A 222 8.70 16.37 -22.54
N ASN A 223 7.56 17.04 -22.80
CA ASN A 223 6.87 16.98 -24.08
C ASN A 223 7.68 17.61 -25.22
N ALA A 224 8.54 18.59 -24.91
CA ALA A 224 9.41 19.22 -25.92
C ALA A 224 10.60 18.32 -26.34
N GLN A 225 10.92 17.27 -25.58
CA GLN A 225 12.03 16.34 -25.86
C GLN A 225 11.57 15.03 -26.49
N ASN A 226 10.29 14.73 -26.50
CA ASN A 226 9.66 13.53 -27.01
C ASN A 226 8.60 13.86 -28.06
#